data_14b664f5ab0bddcf7e626c589d05883a
#
_entry.id   14b664f5ab0bddcf7e626c589d05883a
#
_cell.length_a   1.000
_cell.length_b   1.000
_cell.length_c   1.000
_cell.angle_alpha   90.00
_cell.angle_beta   90.00
_cell.angle_gamma   90.00
#
_symmetry.space_group_name_H-M   'P 1'
#
loop_
_entity.id
_entity.type
_entity.pdbx_description
1 polymer ?
#
loop_
_entity_poly.entity_id
_entity_poly.type
_entity_poly.pdbx_seq_one_letter_code
_entity_poly.pdbx_strand_id
1 'polypeptide(L)'
;MNKPSIILIGAGGHARACIDVIEHLDAYKIAGLVGTEEELQQECIGYSVIATDSDLPKLAKQHQHALITLGQIESSLVRQRLYKHALTLGFKLPTI
;
A
#
# COMPACT_ATOMS: atom_id res chain seq x y z
N MET A 1 5.56 21.81 -5.09
CA MET A 1 6.53 20.73 -5.01
C MET A 1 5.83 19.39 -5.11
N ASN A 2 6.46 18.45 -5.79
CA ASN A 2 5.88 17.13 -5.98
C ASN A 2 6.09 16.27 -4.74
N LYS A 3 5.01 15.69 -4.26
CA LYS A 3 5.09 14.75 -3.16
C LYS A 3 5.51 13.39 -3.67
N PRO A 4 6.29 12.62 -2.88
CA PRO A 4 6.61 11.26 -3.29
C PRO A 4 5.33 10.42 -3.31
N SER A 5 5.26 9.49 -4.26
CA SER A 5 4.12 8.57 -4.33
C SER A 5 4.28 7.44 -3.33
N ILE A 6 3.16 6.94 -2.84
CA ILE A 6 3.13 5.80 -1.94
C ILE A 6 2.06 4.82 -2.42
N ILE A 7 2.33 3.53 -2.29
CA ILE A 7 1.32 2.51 -2.54
C ILE A 7 0.95 1.85 -1.23
N LEU A 8 -0.30 1.43 -1.14
CA LEU A 8 -0.81 0.77 0.06
C LEU A 8 -1.00 -0.72 -0.25
N ILE A 9 -0.33 -1.57 0.51
CA ILE A 9 -0.40 -3.02 0.34
C ILE A 9 -1.51 -3.56 1.23
N GLY A 10 -2.68 -3.73 0.65
CA GLY A 10 -3.90 -4.12 1.34
C GLY A 10 -5.03 -3.17 0.98
N ALA A 11 -6.24 -3.69 0.78
CA ALA A 11 -7.38 -2.91 0.29
C ALA A 11 -8.61 -2.99 1.19
N GLY A 12 -8.49 -3.55 2.39
CA GLY A 12 -9.62 -3.69 3.29
C GLY A 12 -9.91 -2.42 4.11
N GLY A 13 -10.73 -2.58 5.15
CA GLY A 13 -11.15 -1.45 5.97
C GLY A 13 -10.00 -0.70 6.63
N HIS A 14 -8.90 -1.38 6.95
CA HIS A 14 -7.73 -0.72 7.52
C HIS A 14 -7.07 0.24 6.52
N ALA A 15 -7.14 -0.08 5.23
CA ALA A 15 -6.63 0.81 4.19
C ALA A 15 -7.37 2.15 4.20
N ARG A 16 -8.69 2.13 4.43
CA ARG A 16 -9.47 3.36 4.53
C ARG A 16 -8.94 4.30 5.59
N ALA A 17 -8.65 3.76 6.77
CA ALA A 17 -8.13 4.55 7.87
C ALA A 17 -6.75 5.12 7.53
N CYS A 18 -5.90 4.32 6.88
CA CYS A 18 -4.57 4.77 6.47
C CYS A 18 -4.65 5.86 5.40
N ILE A 19 -5.57 5.72 4.44
CA ILE A 19 -5.77 6.74 3.41
C ILE A 19 -6.13 8.08 4.06
N ASP A 20 -7.05 8.05 5.00
CA ASP A 20 -7.48 9.27 5.70
C ASP A 20 -6.31 9.95 6.39
N VAL A 21 -5.50 9.18 7.11
CA VAL A 21 -4.32 9.72 7.80
C VAL A 21 -3.31 10.30 6.80
N ILE A 22 -3.03 9.57 5.71
CA ILE A 22 -2.07 10.02 4.71
C ILE A 22 -2.53 11.31 4.04
N GLU A 23 -3.81 11.40 3.70
CA GLU A 23 -4.35 12.62 3.10
C GLU A 23 -4.27 13.80 4.07
N HIS A 24 -4.51 13.55 5.34
CA HIS A 24 -4.46 14.57 6.36
C HIS A 24 -3.03 15.09 6.57
N LEU A 25 -2.05 14.19 6.55
CA LEU A 25 -0.64 14.57 6.70
C LEU A 25 -0.10 15.32 5.48
N ASP A 26 -0.68 15.09 4.33
CA ASP A 26 -0.32 15.77 3.08
C ASP A 26 1.17 15.62 2.70
N ALA A 27 1.81 14.53 3.12
CA ALA A 27 3.23 14.29 2.88
C ALA A 27 3.48 13.35 1.69
N TYR A 28 2.46 12.59 1.28
CA TYR A 28 2.58 11.61 0.20
C TYR A 28 1.39 11.70 -0.72
N LYS A 29 1.62 11.32 -1.99
CA LYS A 29 0.55 11.17 -2.96
C LYS A 29 0.25 9.67 -3.10
N ILE A 30 -0.97 9.27 -2.79
CA ILE A 30 -1.36 7.86 -2.89
C ILE A 30 -1.51 7.50 -4.37
N ALA A 31 -0.68 6.58 -4.84
CA ALA A 31 -0.72 6.13 -6.23
C ALA A 31 -1.78 5.06 -6.46
N GLY A 32 -2.05 4.24 -5.46
CA GLY A 32 -3.05 3.19 -5.56
C GLY A 32 -2.87 2.15 -4.48
N LEU A 33 -3.70 1.13 -4.55
CA LEU A 33 -3.75 0.03 -3.59
C LEU A 33 -3.32 -1.26 -4.26
N VAL A 34 -2.72 -2.14 -3.48
CA VAL A 34 -2.39 -3.50 -3.90
C VAL A 34 -3.29 -4.45 -3.11
N GLY A 35 -3.96 -5.33 -3.80
CA GLY A 35 -4.88 -6.27 -3.17
C GLY A 35 -4.85 -7.64 -3.82
N THR A 36 -5.89 -8.43 -3.60
CA THR A 36 -6.03 -9.72 -4.25
C THR A 36 -6.59 -9.54 -5.67
N GLU A 37 -6.53 -10.60 -6.47
CA GLU A 37 -7.10 -10.55 -7.82
C GLU A 37 -8.58 -10.24 -7.80
N GLU A 38 -9.29 -10.70 -6.77
CA GLU A 38 -10.72 -10.43 -6.63
C GLU A 38 -11.00 -8.96 -6.31
N GLU A 39 -10.02 -8.28 -5.72
CA GLU A 39 -10.14 -6.88 -5.35
C GLU A 39 -9.72 -5.92 -6.46
N LEU A 40 -9.15 -6.43 -7.55
CA LEU A 40 -8.70 -5.57 -8.66
C LEU A 40 -9.85 -4.70 -9.15
N GLN A 41 -9.56 -3.43 -9.40
CA GLN A 41 -10.48 -2.40 -9.87
C GLN A 41 -11.53 -1.96 -8.84
N GLN A 42 -11.51 -2.52 -7.63
CA GLN A 42 -12.34 -1.98 -6.56
C GLN A 42 -11.77 -0.65 -6.09
N GLU A 43 -12.64 0.21 -5.63
CA GLU A 43 -12.25 1.53 -5.13
C GLU A 43 -12.39 1.62 -3.62
N CYS A 44 -11.48 2.39 -3.02
CA CYS A 44 -11.53 2.71 -1.60
C CYS A 44 -11.26 4.21 -1.45
N ILE A 45 -12.29 4.97 -1.14
CA ILE A 45 -12.23 6.44 -0.94
C ILE A 45 -11.53 7.14 -2.12
N GLY A 46 -11.91 6.77 -3.35
CA GLY A 46 -11.37 7.40 -4.54
C GLY A 46 -10.07 6.83 -5.08
N TYR A 47 -9.53 5.81 -4.44
CA TYR A 47 -8.31 5.13 -4.90
C TYR A 47 -8.65 3.70 -5.29
N SER A 48 -8.08 3.24 -6.39
CA SER A 48 -8.38 1.92 -6.94
C SER A 48 -7.32 0.90 -6.55
N VAL A 49 -7.72 -0.37 -6.49
CA VAL A 49 -6.79 -1.49 -6.42
C VAL A 49 -6.20 -1.65 -7.82
N ILE A 50 -4.95 -1.27 -7.98
CA ILE A 50 -4.30 -1.20 -9.29
C ILE A 50 -3.49 -2.45 -9.63
N ALA A 51 -3.19 -3.30 -8.63
CA ALA A 51 -2.28 -4.41 -8.83
C ALA A 51 -2.47 -5.46 -7.73
N THR A 52 -1.84 -6.61 -7.93
CA THR A 52 -1.77 -7.66 -6.92
C THR A 52 -0.33 -7.78 -6.40
N ASP A 53 -0.13 -8.65 -5.42
CA ASP A 53 1.20 -8.88 -4.84
C ASP A 53 2.23 -9.30 -5.88
N SER A 54 1.80 -9.98 -6.94
CA SER A 54 2.70 -10.41 -8.02
C SER A 54 3.32 -9.22 -8.76
N ASP A 55 2.68 -8.07 -8.70
CA ASP A 55 3.14 -6.87 -9.39
C ASP A 55 4.07 -5.99 -8.56
N LEU A 56 4.33 -6.37 -7.31
CA LEU A 56 5.16 -5.56 -6.41
C LEU A 56 6.56 -5.27 -6.95
N PRO A 57 7.26 -6.24 -7.58
CA PRO A 57 8.58 -5.90 -8.15
C PRO A 57 8.50 -4.81 -9.21
N LYS A 58 7.45 -4.81 -10.00
CA LYS A 58 7.23 -3.81 -11.03
C LYS A 58 6.91 -2.45 -10.41
N LEU A 59 6.08 -2.45 -9.37
CA LEU A 59 5.71 -1.23 -8.67
C LEU A 59 6.90 -0.61 -7.93
N ALA A 60 7.81 -1.43 -7.44
CA ALA A 60 9.01 -0.95 -6.75
C ALA A 60 9.91 -0.12 -7.68
N LYS A 61 9.83 -0.35 -8.98
CA LYS A 61 10.58 0.46 -9.96
C LYS A 61 9.93 1.81 -10.22
N GLN A 62 8.63 1.93 -9.94
CA GLN A 62 7.86 3.14 -10.22
C GLN A 62 7.62 3.98 -8.97
N HIS A 63 7.59 3.37 -7.79
CA HIS A 63 7.28 4.03 -6.53
C HIS A 63 8.29 3.64 -5.47
N GLN A 64 8.74 4.61 -4.69
CA GLN A 64 9.75 4.36 -3.65
C GLN A 64 9.15 3.96 -2.31
N HIS A 65 7.91 4.33 -2.06
CA HIS A 65 7.31 4.20 -0.73
C HIS A 65 6.13 3.25 -0.77
N ALA A 66 5.99 2.46 0.28
CA ALA A 66 4.84 1.58 0.46
C ALA A 66 4.44 1.53 1.93
N LEU A 67 3.18 1.27 2.18
CA LEU A 67 2.67 1.07 3.54
C LEU A 67 1.85 -0.20 3.55
N ILE A 68 2.08 -1.06 4.54
CA ILE A 68 1.30 -2.28 4.69
C ILE A 68 0.07 -1.96 5.52
N THR A 69 -1.11 -2.11 4.91
CA THR A 69 -2.38 -1.70 5.49
C THR A 69 -3.29 -2.88 5.82
N LEU A 70 -2.71 -4.03 6.14
CA LEU A 70 -3.47 -5.19 6.57
C LEU A 70 -4.08 -4.93 7.95
N GLY A 71 -5.33 -5.36 8.12
CA GLY A 71 -6.01 -5.18 9.38
C GLY A 71 -5.46 -6.08 10.48
N GLN A 72 -5.91 -5.83 11.72
CA GLN A 72 -5.44 -6.58 12.87
C GLN A 72 -5.90 -8.03 12.87
N ILE A 73 -6.94 -8.35 12.11
CA ILE A 73 -7.43 -9.72 11.98
C ILE A 73 -6.49 -10.60 11.15
N GLU A 74 -5.58 -9.98 10.39
CA GLU A 74 -4.59 -10.74 9.66
C GLU A 74 -3.47 -11.19 10.61
N SER A 75 -2.89 -12.36 10.34
CA SER A 75 -1.84 -12.87 11.20
C SER A 75 -0.59 -12.00 11.11
N SER A 76 0.14 -11.92 12.21
CA SER A 76 1.39 -11.17 12.24
C SER A 76 2.44 -11.77 11.30
N LEU A 77 2.34 -13.08 11.01
CA LEU A 77 3.25 -13.74 10.06
C LEU A 77 3.05 -13.23 8.64
N VAL A 78 1.78 -13.04 8.23
CA VAL A 78 1.47 -12.49 6.91
C VAL A 78 2.03 -11.08 6.80
N ARG A 79 1.80 -10.25 7.82
CA ARG A 79 2.29 -8.87 7.83
C ARG A 79 3.82 -8.83 7.77
N GLN A 80 4.50 -9.66 8.55
CA GLN A 80 5.96 -9.70 8.57
C GLN A 80 6.52 -10.16 7.22
N ARG A 81 5.86 -11.11 6.59
CA ARG A 81 6.28 -11.60 5.27
C ARG A 81 6.19 -10.50 4.22
N LEU A 82 5.08 -9.78 4.21
CA LEU A 82 4.90 -8.66 3.28
C LEU A 82 5.89 -7.54 3.55
N TYR A 83 6.15 -7.25 4.81
CA TYR A 83 7.12 -6.23 5.20
C TYR A 83 8.51 -6.58 4.67
N LYS A 84 8.97 -7.81 4.92
CA LYS A 84 10.28 -8.26 4.44
C LYS A 84 10.35 -8.27 2.93
N HIS A 85 9.26 -8.70 2.28
CA HIS A 85 9.21 -8.75 0.82
C HIS A 85 9.33 -7.33 0.24
N ALA A 86 8.60 -6.38 0.80
CA ALA A 86 8.65 -4.99 0.34
C ALA A 86 10.06 -4.39 0.52
N LEU A 87 10.70 -4.65 1.66
CA LEU A 87 12.07 -4.18 1.88
C LEU A 87 13.05 -4.79 0.89
N THR A 88 12.90 -6.08 0.60
CA THR A 88 13.76 -6.77 -0.37
C THR A 88 13.62 -6.16 -1.76
N LEU A 89 12.44 -5.70 -2.11
CA LEU A 89 12.19 -5.08 -3.40
C LEU A 89 12.67 -3.63 -3.48
N GLY A 90 13.09 -3.05 -2.37
CA GLY A 90 13.63 -1.71 -2.34
C GLY A 90 12.66 -0.62 -1.91
N PHE A 91 11.45 -0.98 -1.48
CA PHE A 91 10.52 0.01 -0.97
C PHE A 91 10.99 0.60 0.36
N LYS A 92 10.71 1.88 0.54
CA LYS A 92 10.82 2.53 1.83
C LYS A 92 9.48 2.44 2.53
N LEU A 93 9.49 2.05 3.79
CA LEU A 93 8.27 1.82 4.57
C LEU A 93 8.18 2.87 5.67
N PRO A 94 7.58 4.02 5.39
CA PRO A 94 7.50 5.08 6.39
C PRO A 94 6.55 4.69 7.53
N THR A 95 6.77 5.29 8.68
CA THR A 95 5.86 5.19 9.81
C THR A 95 4.82 6.30 9.71
N ILE A 96 3.55 5.90 9.67
CA ILE A 96 2.45 6.85 9.54
C ILE A 96 1.50 6.76 10.71
#